data_a265c117165716f2303e62143fdb8226
#
_entry.id   a265c117165716f2303e62143fdb8226
#
_cell.length_a   1.000
_cell.length_b   1.000
_cell.length_c   1.000
_cell.angle_alpha   90.00
_cell.angle_beta   90.00
_cell.angle_gamma   90.00
#
_symmetry.space_group_name_H-M   'P 1'
#
loop_
_entity.id
_entity.type
_entity.pdbx_description
1 polymer ?
#
loop_
_entity_poly.entity_id
_entity_poly.type
_entity_poly.pdbx_seq_one_letter_code
_entity_poly.pdbx_strand_id
1 'polypeptide(L)'
;AGTINSPQLLELSGIGCPELLKKVGITVKHELRGVGENLRDHYAPRTRWLIGKQGVTYNDKARGLGLLWQGFRFIFQQKGLMANPIAPMRAFVKTREGLEAPDALLGWVPLLYEPNYKLSKTSGVTCYAHAMRPESTGSIHINSKNTTDPPIIKFNFLSTEIDIDVTLKAIR
;
A
#
# COMPACT_ATOMS: atom_id res chain seq x y z
N ALA A 1 9.56 -12.46 -10.06
CA ALA A 1 10.33 -12.01 -8.91
C ALA A 1 9.66 -10.77 -8.31
N GLY A 2 10.38 -9.94 -7.60
CA GLY A 2 9.87 -8.81 -6.82
C GLY A 2 9.98 -9.09 -5.34
N THR A 3 9.61 -8.13 -4.50
CA THR A 3 9.83 -8.19 -3.04
C THR A 3 9.26 -9.46 -2.40
N ILE A 4 8.12 -9.94 -2.85
CA ILE A 4 7.43 -11.11 -2.28
C ILE A 4 8.02 -12.42 -2.82
N ASN A 5 8.16 -12.53 -4.13
CA ASN A 5 8.53 -13.80 -4.74
C ASN A 5 10.06 -14.03 -4.82
N SER A 6 10.89 -12.98 -4.70
CA SER A 6 12.36 -13.18 -4.71
C SER A 6 12.85 -13.96 -3.51
N PRO A 7 12.49 -13.63 -2.24
CA PRO A 7 12.87 -14.46 -1.11
C PRO A 7 12.28 -15.87 -1.20
N GLN A 8 11.02 -16.03 -1.63
CA GLN A 8 10.42 -17.34 -1.84
C GLN A 8 11.22 -18.19 -2.82
N LEU A 9 11.63 -17.62 -3.95
CA LEU A 9 12.43 -18.32 -4.95
C LEU A 9 13.80 -18.73 -4.41
N LEU A 10 14.47 -17.85 -3.68
CA LEU A 10 15.76 -18.14 -3.06
C LEU A 10 15.65 -19.27 -2.05
N GLU A 11 14.70 -19.20 -1.13
CA GLU A 11 14.49 -20.22 -0.10
C GLU A 11 14.12 -21.58 -0.72
N LEU A 12 13.21 -21.62 -1.68
CA LEU A 12 12.87 -22.84 -2.44
C LEU A 12 14.09 -23.42 -3.18
N SER A 13 15.05 -22.57 -3.56
CA SER A 13 16.30 -22.99 -4.19
C SER A 13 17.36 -23.47 -3.20
N GLY A 14 17.10 -23.43 -1.89
CA GLY A 14 18.01 -23.83 -0.83
C GLY A 14 18.96 -22.73 -0.36
N ILE A 15 18.62 -21.46 -0.63
CA ILE A 15 19.38 -20.28 -0.22
C ILE A 15 18.57 -19.51 0.83
N GLY A 16 19.02 -19.45 2.07
CA GLY A 16 18.30 -18.79 3.14
C GLY A 16 18.78 -19.20 4.53
N CYS A 17 17.92 -19.02 5.53
CA CYS A 17 18.15 -19.43 6.90
C CYS A 17 18.14 -20.96 7.02
N PRO A 18 19.22 -21.60 7.47
CA PRO A 18 19.32 -23.07 7.52
C PRO A 18 18.24 -23.73 8.37
N GLU A 19 17.87 -23.13 9.48
CA GLU A 19 16.86 -23.65 10.40
C GLU A 19 15.49 -23.70 9.74
N LEU A 20 15.13 -22.62 9.02
CA LEU A 20 13.89 -22.51 8.29
C LEU A 20 13.83 -23.53 7.14
N LEU A 21 14.91 -23.58 6.33
CA LEU A 21 14.98 -24.48 5.17
C LEU A 21 14.88 -25.96 5.60
N LYS A 22 15.59 -26.35 6.66
CA LYS A 22 15.51 -27.70 7.23
C LYS A 22 14.12 -28.03 7.75
N LYS A 23 13.45 -27.07 8.42
CA LYS A 23 12.09 -27.25 8.95
C LYS A 23 11.07 -27.57 7.85
N VAL A 24 11.21 -26.97 6.67
CA VAL A 24 10.32 -27.23 5.54
C VAL A 24 10.82 -28.36 4.60
N GLY A 25 11.92 -29.03 4.95
CA GLY A 25 12.44 -30.17 4.21
C GLY A 25 13.20 -29.80 2.93
N ILE A 26 13.84 -28.63 2.92
CA ILE A 26 14.71 -28.17 1.82
C ILE A 26 16.17 -28.32 2.21
N THR A 27 16.96 -28.90 1.30
CA THR A 27 18.42 -29.02 1.48
C THR A 27 19.08 -27.65 1.38
N VAL A 28 19.84 -27.27 2.39
CA VAL A 28 20.59 -26.00 2.41
C VAL A 28 21.74 -26.09 1.40
N LYS A 29 21.71 -25.22 0.40
CA LYS A 29 22.81 -25.07 -0.57
C LYS A 29 23.72 -23.91 -0.20
N HIS A 30 23.13 -22.83 0.32
CA HIS A 30 23.88 -21.65 0.77
C HIS A 30 23.18 -20.98 1.94
N GLU A 31 23.93 -20.78 3.02
CA GLU A 31 23.42 -20.02 4.17
C GLU A 31 23.42 -18.53 3.86
N LEU A 32 22.24 -17.91 3.90
CA LEU A 32 22.06 -16.47 3.75
C LEU A 32 20.88 -16.02 4.62
N ARG A 33 21.15 -15.72 5.87
CA ARG A 33 20.12 -15.46 6.90
C ARG A 33 19.25 -14.23 6.63
N GLY A 34 19.72 -13.29 5.80
CA GLY A 34 18.96 -12.10 5.43
C GLY A 34 17.86 -12.33 4.38
N VAL A 35 17.78 -13.54 3.78
CA VAL A 35 16.71 -13.85 2.82
C VAL A 35 15.38 -13.87 3.54
N GLY A 36 14.44 -13.08 3.03
CA GLY A 36 13.10 -12.95 3.60
C GLY A 36 12.99 -11.98 4.77
N GLU A 37 14.09 -11.43 5.25
CA GLU A 37 14.12 -10.49 6.36
C GLU A 37 14.03 -9.03 5.88
N ASN A 38 13.80 -8.10 6.85
CA ASN A 38 13.77 -6.65 6.62
C ASN A 38 12.70 -6.19 5.63
N LEU A 39 11.58 -6.88 5.55
CA LEU A 39 10.43 -6.41 4.79
C LEU A 39 9.98 -5.05 5.34
N ARG A 40 9.86 -4.06 4.45
CA ARG A 40 9.29 -2.75 4.77
C ARG A 40 8.19 -2.41 3.78
N ASP A 41 7.09 -1.90 4.30
CA ASP A 41 5.98 -1.42 3.48
C ASP A 41 5.28 -0.25 4.19
N HIS A 42 4.50 0.52 3.46
CA HIS A 42 3.78 1.67 3.99
C HIS A 42 2.46 1.24 4.64
N TYR A 43 2.33 1.44 5.94
CA TYR A 43 1.04 1.37 6.62
C TYR A 43 0.29 2.69 6.43
N ALA A 44 -0.73 2.68 5.58
CA ALA A 44 -1.50 3.86 5.20
C ALA A 44 -2.94 3.79 5.72
N PRO A 45 -3.21 4.15 6.98
CA PRO A 45 -4.57 4.25 7.49
C PRO A 45 -5.38 5.26 6.68
N ARG A 46 -6.67 4.96 6.51
CA ARG A 46 -7.57 5.74 5.66
C ARG A 46 -8.71 6.30 6.47
N THR A 47 -8.87 7.60 6.43
CA THR A 47 -10.02 8.31 6.94
C THR A 47 -10.98 8.63 5.81
N ARG A 48 -12.28 8.59 6.08
CA ARG A 48 -13.34 8.78 5.09
C ARG A 48 -14.23 9.93 5.50
N TRP A 49 -14.47 10.86 4.58
CA TRP A 49 -15.28 12.04 4.81
C TRP A 49 -16.44 12.06 3.82
N LEU A 50 -17.66 12.16 4.33
CA LEU A 50 -18.84 12.31 3.50
C LEU A 50 -18.94 13.76 3.02
N ILE A 51 -19.33 13.94 1.76
CA ILE A 51 -19.54 15.26 1.18
C ILE A 51 -21.02 15.43 0.87
N GLY A 52 -21.65 16.43 1.49
CA GLY A 52 -23.07 16.75 1.29
C GLY A 52 -23.38 17.34 -0.08
N LYS A 53 -22.40 17.85 -0.81
CA LYS A 53 -22.59 18.42 -2.15
C LYS A 53 -22.40 17.34 -3.21
N GLN A 54 -23.42 17.16 -4.05
CA GLN A 54 -23.36 16.23 -5.19
C GLN A 54 -22.59 16.80 -6.37
N GLY A 55 -22.13 15.93 -7.27
CA GLY A 55 -21.45 16.28 -8.52
C GLY A 55 -19.99 16.68 -8.39
N VAL A 56 -19.40 16.64 -7.18
CA VAL A 56 -18.01 17.04 -6.95
C VAL A 56 -17.04 15.89 -6.90
N THR A 57 -17.47 14.69 -6.48
CA THR A 57 -16.61 13.53 -6.30
C THR A 57 -16.62 12.58 -7.50
N TYR A 58 -15.68 11.66 -7.53
CA TYR A 58 -15.66 10.61 -8.56
C TYR A 58 -16.83 9.64 -8.38
N ASN A 59 -17.35 9.46 -7.16
CA ASN A 59 -18.53 8.66 -6.89
C ASN A 59 -19.74 9.12 -7.71
N ASP A 60 -19.91 10.42 -7.86
CA ASP A 60 -21.03 11.00 -8.62
C ASP A 60 -20.84 10.87 -10.13
N LYS A 61 -19.61 11.12 -10.59
CA LYS A 61 -19.28 11.22 -12.01
C LYS A 61 -19.07 9.87 -12.69
N ALA A 62 -18.69 8.84 -11.93
CA ALA A 62 -18.36 7.51 -12.45
C ALA A 62 -19.56 6.56 -12.52
N ARG A 63 -20.78 7.07 -12.76
CA ARG A 63 -22.04 6.30 -12.79
C ARG A 63 -22.95 6.70 -13.90
N GLY A 64 -23.76 5.72 -14.37
CA GLY A 64 -24.81 5.94 -15.35
C GLY A 64 -24.34 6.77 -16.54
N LEU A 65 -25.17 7.71 -16.96
CA LEU A 65 -24.86 8.63 -18.06
C LEU A 65 -23.62 9.49 -17.80
N GLY A 66 -23.31 9.77 -16.51
CA GLY A 66 -22.09 10.46 -16.14
C GLY A 66 -20.82 9.72 -16.55
N LEU A 67 -20.79 8.40 -16.38
CA LEU A 67 -19.64 7.57 -16.79
C LEU A 67 -19.47 7.59 -18.31
N LEU A 68 -20.57 7.47 -19.08
CA LEU A 68 -20.54 7.56 -20.55
C LEU A 68 -19.99 8.92 -21.00
N TRP A 69 -20.45 10.01 -20.37
CA TRP A 69 -19.94 11.35 -20.63
C TRP A 69 -18.44 11.49 -20.33
N GLN A 70 -17.96 10.90 -19.22
CA GLN A 70 -16.53 10.89 -18.92
C GLN A 70 -15.72 10.08 -19.96
N GLY A 71 -16.25 8.96 -20.43
CA GLY A 71 -15.67 8.20 -21.53
C GLY A 71 -15.55 9.02 -22.83
N PHE A 72 -16.63 9.68 -23.23
CA PHE A 72 -16.65 10.58 -24.38
C PHE A 72 -15.58 11.69 -24.25
N ARG A 73 -15.54 12.36 -23.10
CA ARG A 73 -14.56 13.41 -22.84
C ARG A 73 -13.13 12.88 -22.89
N PHE A 74 -12.88 11.66 -22.45
CA PHE A 74 -11.55 11.06 -22.52
C PHE A 74 -11.14 10.77 -23.97
N ILE A 75 -12.01 10.13 -24.75
CA ILE A 75 -11.70 9.74 -26.13
C ILE A 75 -11.47 10.97 -27.02
N PHE A 76 -12.36 11.95 -26.96
CA PHE A 76 -12.35 13.09 -27.88
C PHE A 76 -11.57 14.31 -27.39
N GLN A 77 -11.40 14.47 -26.08
CA GLN A 77 -10.78 15.66 -25.50
C GLN A 77 -9.56 15.37 -24.64
N GLN A 78 -9.27 14.11 -24.36
CA GLN A 78 -8.21 13.69 -23.42
C GLN A 78 -8.38 14.32 -22.02
N LYS A 79 -9.64 14.49 -21.58
CA LYS A 79 -10.04 15.14 -20.34
C LYS A 79 -11.01 14.27 -19.53
N GLY A 80 -11.26 14.67 -18.30
CA GLY A 80 -12.23 13.99 -17.43
C GLY A 80 -11.59 13.02 -16.45
N LEU A 81 -12.39 12.15 -15.84
CA LEU A 81 -11.94 11.23 -14.78
C LEU A 81 -10.80 10.33 -15.23
N MET A 82 -10.86 9.81 -16.44
CA MET A 82 -9.89 8.85 -16.97
C MET A 82 -8.56 9.48 -17.34
N ALA A 83 -8.48 10.81 -17.43
CA ALA A 83 -7.26 11.56 -17.70
C ALA A 83 -6.52 11.97 -16.43
N ASN A 84 -7.11 11.76 -15.25
CA ASN A 84 -6.54 12.16 -13.97
C ASN A 84 -6.08 10.95 -13.16
N PRO A 85 -5.01 11.06 -12.38
CA PRO A 85 -4.65 10.01 -11.42
C PRO A 85 -5.74 9.86 -10.36
N ILE A 86 -5.87 8.66 -9.79
CA ILE A 86 -6.87 8.38 -8.73
C ILE A 86 -6.63 9.25 -7.50
N ALA A 87 -5.37 9.50 -7.15
CA ALA A 87 -4.97 10.38 -6.04
C ALA A 87 -4.33 11.66 -6.59
N PRO A 88 -5.13 12.67 -6.98
CA PRO A 88 -4.64 13.87 -7.63
C PRO A 88 -3.89 14.83 -6.70
N MET A 89 -4.14 14.74 -5.40
CA MET A 89 -3.51 15.60 -4.40
C MET A 89 -2.66 14.78 -3.44
N ARG A 90 -1.42 15.24 -3.24
CA ARG A 90 -0.49 14.69 -2.27
C ARG A 90 0.25 15.83 -1.59
N ALA A 91 0.51 15.68 -0.29
CA ALA A 91 1.37 16.57 0.47
C ALA A 91 2.49 15.76 1.11
N PHE A 92 3.68 16.29 1.07
CA PHE A 92 4.84 15.77 1.76
C PHE A 92 5.13 16.72 2.92
N VAL A 93 5.07 16.23 4.14
CA VAL A 93 5.15 17.05 5.35
C VAL A 93 6.24 16.55 6.28
N LYS A 94 6.77 17.49 7.07
CA LYS A 94 7.66 17.20 8.20
C LYS A 94 6.81 17.09 9.45
N THR A 95 6.82 15.96 10.14
CA THR A 95 6.01 15.75 11.35
C THR A 95 6.68 16.28 12.63
N ARG A 96 7.95 16.69 12.52
CA ARG A 96 8.76 17.23 13.64
C ARG A 96 9.77 18.26 13.12
N GLU A 97 10.20 19.12 13.99
CA GLU A 97 11.24 20.11 13.70
C GLU A 97 12.61 19.45 13.48
N GLY A 98 13.50 20.15 12.79
CA GLY A 98 14.88 19.72 12.56
C GLY A 98 15.07 18.67 11.47
N LEU A 99 14.01 18.16 10.83
CA LEU A 99 14.15 17.25 9.70
C LEU A 99 14.65 18.00 8.46
N GLU A 100 15.62 17.45 7.75
CA GLU A 100 16.07 17.99 6.46
C GLU A 100 15.02 17.81 5.36
N ALA A 101 14.33 16.67 5.34
CA ALA A 101 13.34 16.30 4.33
C ALA A 101 12.01 15.88 4.98
N PRO A 102 10.88 15.92 4.24
CA PRO A 102 9.62 15.36 4.69
C PRO A 102 9.73 13.89 5.08
N ASP A 103 9.02 13.51 6.14
CA ASP A 103 8.98 12.15 6.67
C ASP A 103 7.59 11.49 6.59
N ALA A 104 6.56 12.26 6.25
CA ALA A 104 5.21 11.74 6.02
C ALA A 104 4.64 12.20 4.67
N LEU A 105 3.80 11.32 4.10
CA LEU A 105 2.99 11.61 2.91
C LEU A 105 1.52 11.55 3.28
N LEU A 106 0.79 12.57 2.87
CA LEU A 106 -0.67 12.61 2.91
C LEU A 106 -1.21 12.59 1.48
N GLY A 107 -2.30 11.87 1.26
CA GLY A 107 -2.95 11.83 -0.03
C GLY A 107 -4.46 11.93 0.10
N TRP A 108 -5.08 12.57 -0.89
CA TRP A 108 -6.53 12.72 -0.97
C TRP A 108 -7.04 12.15 -2.28
N VAL A 109 -8.05 11.31 -2.14
CA VAL A 109 -8.73 10.66 -3.26
C VAL A 109 -10.19 11.09 -3.21
N PRO A 110 -10.72 11.79 -4.22
CA PRO A 110 -12.10 12.32 -4.19
C PRO A 110 -13.13 11.22 -4.50
N LEU A 111 -13.05 10.11 -3.76
CA LEU A 111 -13.97 8.99 -3.84
C LEU A 111 -14.02 8.17 -2.54
N LEU A 112 -15.10 7.41 -2.39
CA LEU A 112 -15.28 6.39 -1.38
C LEU A 112 -15.43 5.01 -2.01
N TYR A 113 -14.85 4.01 -1.36
CA TYR A 113 -15.06 2.59 -1.67
C TYR A 113 -15.86 1.90 -0.57
N GLU A 114 -16.70 0.95 -0.96
CA GLU A 114 -17.27 -0.06 -0.08
C GLU A 114 -16.18 -1.08 0.35
N PRO A 115 -16.42 -1.88 1.41
CA PRO A 115 -15.44 -2.88 1.87
C PRO A 115 -14.99 -3.88 0.77
N ASN A 116 -15.81 -4.11 -0.24
CA ASN A 116 -15.53 -4.99 -1.38
C ASN A 116 -14.85 -4.28 -2.56
N TYR A 117 -14.26 -3.11 -2.33
CA TYR A 117 -13.62 -2.25 -3.35
C TYR A 117 -14.55 -1.74 -4.45
N LYS A 118 -15.87 -1.88 -4.30
CA LYS A 118 -16.82 -1.22 -5.19
C LYS A 118 -16.95 0.25 -4.86
N LEU A 119 -17.17 1.04 -5.89
CA LEU A 119 -17.37 2.48 -5.72
C LEU A 119 -18.64 2.74 -4.90
N SER A 120 -18.52 3.44 -3.76
CA SER A 120 -19.63 3.73 -2.87
C SER A 120 -20.68 4.59 -3.56
N LYS A 121 -21.95 4.35 -3.23
CA LYS A 121 -23.07 5.19 -3.71
C LYS A 121 -23.06 6.60 -3.11
N THR A 122 -22.42 6.76 -1.99
CA THR A 122 -22.31 8.03 -1.29
C THR A 122 -21.09 8.81 -1.75
N SER A 123 -21.26 10.10 -1.95
CA SER A 123 -20.18 11.02 -2.31
C SER A 123 -19.25 11.28 -1.13
N GLY A 124 -17.96 11.26 -1.37
CA GLY A 124 -17.00 11.54 -0.31
C GLY A 124 -15.56 11.57 -0.78
N VAL A 125 -14.67 11.78 0.18
CA VAL A 125 -13.22 11.83 0.01
C VAL A 125 -12.58 10.83 0.95
N THR A 126 -11.60 10.12 0.47
CA THR A 126 -10.72 9.29 1.27
C THR A 126 -9.39 10.02 1.44
N CYS A 127 -8.99 10.25 2.69
CA CYS A 127 -7.64 10.69 3.03
C CYS A 127 -6.83 9.50 3.51
N TYR A 128 -5.55 9.47 3.18
CA TYR A 128 -4.60 8.52 3.75
C TYR A 128 -3.30 9.23 4.09
N ALA A 129 -2.62 8.72 5.10
CA ALA A 129 -1.31 9.21 5.49
C ALA A 129 -0.42 8.03 5.88
N HIS A 130 0.88 8.16 5.65
CA HIS A 130 1.85 7.15 6.09
C HIS A 130 3.24 7.76 6.29
N ALA A 131 4.04 7.11 7.13
CA ALA A 131 5.46 7.38 7.20
C ALA A 131 6.12 7.02 5.85
N MET A 132 6.96 7.91 5.31
CA MET A 132 7.61 7.69 4.03
C MET A 132 8.76 6.68 4.11
N ARG A 133 9.38 6.59 5.26
CA ARG A 133 10.51 5.68 5.53
C ARG A 133 10.27 4.98 6.87
N PRO A 134 9.39 3.94 6.90
CA PRO A 134 9.11 3.23 8.13
C PRO A 134 10.36 2.50 8.64
N GLU A 135 10.54 2.49 9.96
CA GLU A 135 11.60 1.74 10.63
C GLU A 135 11.14 0.32 10.98
N SER A 136 9.83 0.10 11.13
CA SER A 136 9.26 -1.22 11.35
C SER A 136 9.66 -2.18 10.24
N THR A 137 10.14 -3.35 10.62
CA THR A 137 10.56 -4.40 9.69
C THR A 137 9.80 -5.68 9.95
N GLY A 138 9.44 -6.36 8.88
CA GLY A 138 8.80 -7.65 8.87
C GLY A 138 9.61 -8.70 8.13
N SER A 139 8.94 -9.78 7.74
CA SER A 139 9.58 -10.89 7.03
C SER A 139 8.65 -11.57 6.03
N ILE A 140 9.26 -12.27 5.07
CA ILE A 140 8.59 -13.10 4.06
C ILE A 140 9.33 -14.42 3.97
N HIS A 141 8.68 -15.52 4.34
CA HIS A 141 9.28 -16.84 4.33
C HIS A 141 8.37 -17.89 3.73
N ILE A 142 8.95 -18.91 3.12
CA ILE A 142 8.19 -20.07 2.66
C ILE A 142 7.58 -20.84 3.83
N ASN A 143 6.42 -21.44 3.58
CA ASN A 143 5.70 -22.28 4.54
C ASN A 143 5.88 -23.78 4.24
N SER A 144 6.25 -24.12 3.03
CA SER A 144 6.46 -25.49 2.55
C SER A 144 7.46 -25.53 1.40
N LYS A 145 7.84 -26.71 0.95
CA LYS A 145 8.63 -26.92 -0.28
C LYS A 145 7.81 -26.88 -1.57
N ASN A 146 6.50 -26.75 -1.46
CA ASN A 146 5.62 -26.68 -2.63
C ASN A 146 5.70 -25.27 -3.25
N THR A 147 6.05 -25.19 -4.51
CA THR A 147 6.24 -23.92 -5.24
C THR A 147 4.95 -23.12 -5.44
N THR A 148 3.80 -23.76 -5.31
CA THR A 148 2.48 -23.11 -5.47
C THR A 148 1.91 -22.58 -4.17
N ASP A 149 2.49 -22.93 -3.02
CA ASP A 149 2.01 -22.42 -1.75
C ASP A 149 2.45 -20.97 -1.55
N PRO A 150 1.55 -20.09 -1.09
CA PRO A 150 1.92 -18.71 -0.82
C PRO A 150 2.89 -18.62 0.37
N PRO A 151 3.85 -17.68 0.34
CA PRO A 151 4.72 -17.45 1.48
C PRO A 151 3.96 -16.84 2.65
N ILE A 152 4.48 -17.03 3.86
CA ILE A 152 4.02 -16.31 5.05
C ILE A 152 4.61 -14.92 5.03
N ILE A 153 3.75 -13.91 5.01
CA ILE A 153 4.12 -12.50 5.03
C ILE A 153 3.76 -11.91 6.39
N LYS A 154 4.75 -11.38 7.09
CA LYS A 154 4.59 -10.67 8.35
C LYS A 154 5.05 -9.23 8.17
N PHE A 155 4.14 -8.30 8.04
CA PHE A 155 4.49 -6.89 7.84
C PHE A 155 5.05 -6.22 9.09
N ASN A 156 4.56 -6.62 10.26
CA ASN A 156 4.97 -6.07 11.56
C ASN A 156 4.83 -4.53 11.63
N PHE A 157 3.79 -3.98 11.00
CA PHE A 157 3.52 -2.55 10.97
C PHE A 157 3.45 -1.93 12.37
N LEU A 158 3.89 -0.66 12.46
CA LEU A 158 3.83 0.13 13.70
C LEU A 158 4.52 -0.53 14.90
N SER A 159 5.57 -1.30 14.64
CA SER A 159 6.35 -1.95 15.70
C SER A 159 7.39 -1.02 16.37
N THR A 160 7.60 0.18 15.81
CA THR A 160 8.48 1.19 16.36
C THR A 160 7.69 2.43 16.78
N GLU A 161 8.13 3.09 17.85
CA GLU A 161 7.49 4.32 18.35
C GLU A 161 7.51 5.44 17.32
N ILE A 162 8.58 5.54 16.52
CA ILE A 162 8.71 6.55 15.48
C ILE A 162 7.65 6.40 14.39
N ASP A 163 7.35 5.17 13.96
CA ASP A 163 6.32 4.92 12.94
C ASP A 163 4.92 5.25 13.46
N ILE A 164 4.67 4.97 14.74
CA ILE A 164 3.43 5.34 15.42
C ILE A 164 3.30 6.87 15.48
N ASP A 165 4.34 7.55 15.97
CA ASP A 165 4.34 9.02 16.16
C ASP A 165 4.15 9.76 14.82
N VAL A 166 4.93 9.40 13.80
CA VAL A 166 4.83 9.98 12.45
C VAL A 166 3.44 9.75 11.86
N THR A 167 2.90 8.53 11.98
CA THR A 167 1.58 8.20 11.45
C THR A 167 0.48 9.00 12.16
N LEU A 168 0.52 9.09 13.50
CA LEU A 168 -0.46 9.85 14.27
C LEU A 168 -0.42 11.34 13.97
N LYS A 169 0.78 11.93 13.86
CA LYS A 169 0.94 13.35 13.51
C LYS A 169 0.49 13.66 12.09
N ALA A 170 0.69 12.73 11.16
CA ALA A 170 0.25 12.90 9.79
C ALA A 170 -1.28 12.79 9.61
N ILE A 171 -1.99 12.10 10.50
CA ILE A 171 -3.46 11.95 10.43
C ILE A 171 -4.18 13.12 11.10
N ARG A 172 -3.59 13.75 12.11
CA ARG A 172 -4.14 14.90 12.85
C ARG A 172 -4.01 16.21 12.09
#